data_badf6523f07a847694d081b14f1c056b
#
_entry.id   badf6523f07a847694d081b14f1c056b
#
_cell.length_a   1.000
_cell.length_b   1.000
_cell.length_c   1.000
_cell.angle_alpha   90.00
_cell.angle_beta   90.00
_cell.angle_gamma   90.00
#
_symmetry.space_group_name_H-M   'P 1'
#
loop_
_entity.id
_entity.type
_entity.pdbx_description
1 polymer ?
#
loop_
_entity_poly.entity_id
_entity_poly.type
_entity_poly.pdbx_seq_one_letter_code
_entity_poly.pdbx_strand_id
1 'polypeptide(L)'
;MAARPDPSRPGAAVGATRPSALFAGVEPLEVFVELLARIDTDTSSNEFYDRICEAICRLTTMRRAAIFLADAGRRRVRAVGSHGTSFEQLSRLRPTLVNTPIAQRALLEDEVIVASERIEHEVPAEYAQMLGITTLVCTPLSAAGRAYGVICADRGGGRFELSDGERHLLWTLGKTAALVATARNATRQQERARHLGERLDLAREIHERVLQRLFGVSLALSAEQPLELPERERCRVELQEAVSDLRRALERPLAPLPPETGTTLEAELERIGTSTVLPLQIEWQPGVIVPVDVEPLAQSVLSEALRNIAKHAAPSEILVVVGRDDETFMLEVRNDGARSGVRGAGMGLRLATFEALQHGGVLEFGPTPDDGWRVRLVVPLRSEPA
;
A
#
# COMPACT_ATOMS: atom_id res chain seq x y z
N MET A 1 -16.70 17.49 -81.84
CA MET A 1 -15.85 16.31 -81.96
C MET A 1 -15.08 16.24 -80.59
N ALA A 2 -15.65 15.48 -79.66
CA ALA A 2 -15.17 15.42 -78.24
C ALA A 2 -14.21 14.26 -78.08
N ALA A 3 -13.05 14.54 -77.58
CA ALA A 3 -12.01 13.55 -77.24
C ALA A 3 -12.35 12.80 -75.94
N ARG A 4 -12.35 11.46 -76.00
CA ARG A 4 -12.50 10.53 -74.92
C ARG A 4 -11.25 10.57 -74.04
N PRO A 5 -11.35 10.48 -72.67
CA PRO A 5 -10.20 10.32 -71.81
C PRO A 5 -9.72 8.86 -71.70
N ASP A 6 -8.43 8.71 -71.65
CA ASP A 6 -7.61 7.49 -71.53
C ASP A 6 -7.70 6.88 -70.10
N PRO A 7 -7.96 5.55 -69.91
CA PRO A 7 -8.13 4.91 -68.63
C PRO A 7 -6.86 4.25 -68.06
N SER A 8 -5.68 4.86 -68.20
CA SER A 8 -4.41 4.28 -67.70
C SER A 8 -3.62 5.24 -66.80
N ARG A 9 -4.23 5.73 -65.70
CA ARG A 9 -3.48 6.29 -64.59
C ARG A 9 -3.73 5.47 -63.31
N PRO A 10 -2.69 4.89 -62.70
CA PRO A 10 -2.85 4.24 -61.41
C PRO A 10 -3.14 5.27 -60.34
N GLY A 11 -4.20 4.98 -59.54
CA GLY A 11 -4.65 5.80 -58.43
C GLY A 11 -3.53 6.06 -57.41
N ALA A 12 -3.40 7.33 -57.05
CA ALA A 12 -2.52 7.76 -55.95
C ALA A 12 -2.98 7.09 -54.64
N ALA A 13 -2.12 6.26 -54.09
CA ALA A 13 -2.25 5.72 -52.75
C ALA A 13 -2.33 6.92 -51.78
N VAL A 14 -3.43 6.95 -51.03
CA VAL A 14 -3.59 7.85 -49.85
C VAL A 14 -2.48 7.49 -48.88
N GLY A 15 -1.46 8.32 -48.85
CA GLY A 15 -0.34 8.19 -47.93
C GLY A 15 -0.85 8.27 -46.51
N ALA A 16 -0.73 7.14 -45.80
CA ALA A 16 -0.78 7.14 -44.35
C ALA A 16 0.29 8.10 -43.84
N THR A 17 -0.14 9.23 -43.32
CA THR A 17 0.69 10.24 -42.71
C THR A 17 1.42 9.59 -41.52
N ARG A 18 2.70 9.35 -41.67
CA ARG A 18 3.58 8.92 -40.58
C ARG A 18 3.58 10.01 -39.51
N PRO A 19 3.30 9.70 -38.23
CA PRO A 19 3.50 10.63 -37.12
C PRO A 19 4.98 10.62 -36.72
N SER A 20 5.89 10.97 -37.61
CA SER A 20 7.33 10.81 -37.37
C SER A 20 8.13 12.11 -37.41
N ALA A 21 7.49 13.26 -37.37
CA ALA A 21 8.22 14.54 -37.48
C ALA A 21 7.88 15.58 -36.39
N LEU A 22 7.09 15.24 -35.36
CA LEU A 22 6.62 16.22 -34.36
C LEU A 22 7.30 16.11 -32.99
N PHE A 23 8.21 15.15 -32.76
CA PHE A 23 8.79 14.92 -31.43
C PHE A 23 10.32 14.92 -31.43
N ALA A 24 10.91 15.95 -32.02
CA ALA A 24 12.34 16.24 -31.85
C ALA A 24 12.47 17.43 -30.89
N GLY A 25 12.48 17.14 -29.55
CA GLY A 25 12.71 18.20 -28.57
C GLY A 25 12.17 17.90 -27.16
N VAL A 26 12.17 18.89 -26.34
CA VAL A 26 11.79 18.92 -24.93
C VAL A 26 10.29 18.57 -24.69
N GLU A 27 9.45 18.70 -25.72
CA GLU A 27 7.99 18.51 -25.66
C GLU A 27 7.49 17.18 -25.04
N PRO A 28 8.07 15.99 -25.35
CA PRO A 28 7.56 14.75 -24.75
C PRO A 28 7.77 14.68 -23.24
N LEU A 29 8.87 15.24 -22.75
CA LEU A 29 9.17 15.26 -21.32
C LEU A 29 8.27 16.25 -20.58
N GLU A 30 8.02 17.43 -21.16
CA GLU A 30 7.10 18.42 -20.60
C GLU A 30 5.69 17.85 -20.49
N VAL A 31 5.19 17.21 -21.54
CA VAL A 31 3.90 16.52 -21.54
C VAL A 31 3.86 15.42 -20.47
N PHE A 32 4.93 14.64 -20.33
CA PHE A 32 5.01 13.60 -19.31
C PHE A 32 4.96 14.17 -17.89
N VAL A 33 5.74 15.20 -17.62
CA VAL A 33 5.75 15.90 -16.33
C VAL A 33 4.39 16.53 -16.03
N GLU A 34 3.74 17.15 -17.02
CA GLU A 34 2.40 17.71 -16.86
C GLU A 34 1.34 16.64 -16.60
N LEU A 35 1.39 15.51 -17.29
CA LEU A 35 0.52 14.36 -17.02
C LEU A 35 0.71 13.84 -15.59
N LEU A 36 1.94 13.75 -15.12
CA LEU A 36 2.25 13.31 -13.75
C LEU A 36 1.87 14.35 -12.68
N ALA A 37 2.01 15.63 -12.99
CA ALA A 37 1.64 16.73 -12.07
C ALA A 37 0.13 16.83 -11.83
N ARG A 38 -0.69 16.37 -12.78
CA ARG A 38 -2.16 16.32 -12.66
C ARG A 38 -2.66 15.11 -11.85
N ILE A 39 -1.76 14.22 -11.43
CA ILE A 39 -2.15 13.08 -10.59
C ILE A 39 -2.31 13.57 -9.17
N ASP A 40 -3.56 13.51 -8.67
CA ASP A 40 -3.91 13.93 -7.33
C ASP A 40 -3.11 13.16 -6.26
N THR A 41 -2.76 13.82 -5.17
CA THR A 41 -2.02 13.20 -4.05
C THR A 41 -2.81 12.05 -3.41
N ASP A 42 -4.14 12.11 -3.48
CA ASP A 42 -5.06 11.10 -2.93
C ASP A 42 -5.24 9.87 -3.84
N THR A 43 -4.74 9.92 -5.08
CA THR A 43 -4.80 8.80 -6.01
C THR A 43 -4.11 7.57 -5.42
N SER A 44 -4.70 6.39 -5.55
CA SER A 44 -4.11 5.13 -5.08
C SER A 44 -2.72 4.90 -5.71
N SER A 45 -1.87 4.12 -5.04
CA SER A 45 -0.53 3.86 -5.56
C SER A 45 -0.57 3.13 -6.91
N ASN A 46 -1.51 2.20 -7.09
CA ASN A 46 -1.63 1.45 -8.34
C ASN A 46 -2.09 2.35 -9.49
N GLU A 47 -3.11 3.17 -9.28
CA GLU A 47 -3.59 4.11 -10.29
C GLU A 47 -2.51 5.11 -10.72
N PHE A 48 -1.65 5.54 -9.78
CA PHE A 48 -0.49 6.37 -10.12
C PHE A 48 0.46 5.68 -11.10
N TYR A 49 0.80 4.41 -10.85
CA TYR A 49 1.67 3.65 -11.73
C TYR A 49 1.01 3.26 -13.06
N ASP A 50 -0.31 3.02 -13.06
CA ASP A 50 -1.08 2.80 -14.29
C ASP A 50 -1.04 4.02 -15.21
N ARG A 51 -1.19 5.23 -14.67
CA ARG A 51 -1.07 6.48 -15.42
C ARG A 51 0.34 6.71 -15.98
N ILE A 52 1.38 6.31 -15.25
CA ILE A 52 2.76 6.33 -15.79
C ILE A 52 2.85 5.37 -16.98
N CYS A 53 2.34 4.16 -16.87
CA CYS A 53 2.34 3.18 -17.96
C CYS A 53 1.57 3.70 -19.18
N GLU A 54 0.40 4.31 -18.98
CA GLU A 54 -0.39 4.95 -20.03
C GLU A 54 0.39 6.07 -20.71
N ALA A 55 1.01 6.97 -19.94
CA ALA A 55 1.79 8.07 -20.48
C ALA A 55 2.98 7.58 -21.32
N ILE A 56 3.69 6.53 -20.88
CA ILE A 56 4.76 5.89 -21.64
C ILE A 56 4.23 5.37 -22.99
N CYS A 57 3.11 4.67 -23.00
CA CYS A 57 2.50 4.18 -24.23
C CYS A 57 2.04 5.29 -25.17
N ARG A 58 1.58 6.43 -24.62
CA ARG A 58 1.17 7.60 -25.42
C ARG A 58 2.34 8.35 -26.05
N LEU A 59 3.46 8.41 -25.34
CA LEU A 59 4.65 9.19 -25.76
C LEU A 59 5.64 8.38 -26.58
N THR A 60 5.47 7.06 -26.63
CA THR A 60 6.36 6.14 -27.35
C THR A 60 5.56 5.29 -28.34
N THR A 61 6.25 4.40 -29.04
CA THR A 61 5.61 3.43 -29.95
C THR A 61 5.12 2.18 -29.21
N MET A 62 5.26 2.11 -27.88
CA MET A 62 4.83 0.98 -27.06
C MET A 62 3.30 0.95 -26.97
N ARG A 63 2.74 -0.25 -26.96
CA ARG A 63 1.29 -0.48 -26.80
C ARG A 63 0.95 -1.02 -25.43
N ARG A 64 1.90 -1.68 -24.78
CA ARG A 64 1.75 -2.24 -23.44
C ARG A 64 2.94 -1.81 -22.59
N ALA A 65 2.65 -1.46 -21.35
CA ALA A 65 3.68 -1.15 -20.36
C ALA A 65 3.25 -1.68 -19.01
N ALA A 66 4.22 -2.12 -18.21
CA ALA A 66 4.03 -2.55 -16.83
C ALA A 66 5.21 -2.12 -15.97
N ILE A 67 4.94 -1.65 -14.77
CA ILE A 67 5.96 -1.26 -13.81
C ILE A 67 6.10 -2.34 -12.75
N PHE A 68 7.33 -2.76 -12.53
CA PHE A 68 7.71 -3.70 -11.50
C PHE A 68 8.67 -3.03 -10.52
N LEU A 69 8.32 -2.99 -9.23
CA LEU A 69 9.18 -2.48 -8.18
C LEU A 69 9.90 -3.63 -7.46
N ALA A 70 11.16 -3.40 -7.14
CA ALA A 70 11.95 -4.32 -6.33
C ALA A 70 11.70 -4.06 -4.84
N ASP A 71 11.69 -5.14 -4.04
CA ASP A 71 11.68 -5.04 -2.58
C ASP A 71 12.99 -4.46 -2.03
N ALA A 72 12.99 -4.11 -0.74
CA ALA A 72 14.18 -3.55 -0.06
C ALA A 72 15.40 -4.51 -0.11
N GLY A 73 15.16 -5.81 -0.19
CA GLY A 73 16.19 -6.84 -0.33
C GLY A 73 16.60 -7.12 -1.77
N ARG A 74 15.96 -6.49 -2.75
CA ARG A 74 16.13 -6.71 -4.20
C ARG A 74 15.98 -8.18 -4.63
N ARG A 75 15.31 -8.98 -3.83
CA ARG A 75 15.11 -10.42 -4.09
C ARG A 75 13.82 -10.70 -4.86
N ARG A 76 12.80 -9.88 -4.64
CA ARG A 76 11.48 -10.03 -5.27
C ARG A 76 11.10 -8.75 -5.99
N VAL A 77 10.36 -8.93 -7.07
CA VAL A 77 9.82 -7.83 -7.88
C VAL A 77 8.32 -8.03 -7.95
N ARG A 78 7.56 -6.95 -7.77
CA ARG A 78 6.09 -7.02 -7.86
C ARG A 78 5.58 -6.02 -8.88
N ALA A 79 4.55 -6.39 -9.63
CA ALA A 79 3.81 -5.47 -10.47
C ALA A 79 3.09 -4.43 -9.59
N VAL A 80 3.13 -3.16 -9.99
CA VAL A 80 2.48 -2.05 -9.28
C VAL A 80 1.60 -1.20 -10.19
N GLY A 81 1.73 -1.34 -11.51
CA GLY A 81 0.88 -0.67 -12.48
C GLY A 81 1.05 -1.26 -13.86
N SER A 82 0.04 -1.09 -14.71
CA SER A 82 0.04 -1.59 -16.07
C SER A 82 -0.85 -0.75 -17.00
N HIS A 83 -0.54 -0.79 -18.30
CA HIS A 83 -1.39 -0.29 -19.37
C HIS A 83 -1.33 -1.24 -20.55
N GLY A 84 -2.49 -1.51 -21.18
CA GLY A 84 -2.60 -2.42 -22.32
C GLY A 84 -2.43 -3.91 -21.97
N THR A 85 -2.28 -4.26 -20.69
CA THR A 85 -2.20 -5.64 -20.18
C THR A 85 -3.00 -5.75 -18.88
N SER A 86 -3.63 -6.90 -18.62
CA SER A 86 -4.39 -7.14 -17.40
C SER A 86 -3.46 -7.14 -16.17
N PHE A 87 -3.74 -6.25 -15.21
CA PHE A 87 -3.02 -6.20 -13.95
C PHE A 87 -3.17 -7.51 -13.15
N GLU A 88 -4.33 -8.17 -13.22
CA GLU A 88 -4.57 -9.46 -12.58
C GLU A 88 -3.61 -10.55 -13.10
N GLN A 89 -3.36 -10.58 -14.41
CA GLN A 89 -2.39 -11.51 -14.98
C GLN A 89 -0.97 -11.20 -14.47
N LEU A 90 -0.58 -9.93 -14.43
CA LEU A 90 0.74 -9.50 -13.96
C LEU A 90 0.93 -9.76 -12.46
N SER A 91 -0.11 -9.62 -11.65
CA SER A 91 -0.05 -9.86 -10.19
C SER A 91 0.18 -11.33 -9.83
N ARG A 92 -0.18 -12.26 -10.72
CA ARG A 92 0.08 -13.70 -10.56
C ARG A 92 1.54 -14.06 -10.81
N LEU A 93 2.28 -13.20 -11.51
CA LEU A 93 3.71 -13.41 -11.74
C LEU A 93 4.49 -13.26 -10.43
N ARG A 94 5.53 -14.06 -10.30
CA ARG A 94 6.46 -14.00 -9.17
C ARG A 94 7.89 -13.78 -9.68
N PRO A 95 8.16 -12.68 -10.41
CA PRO A 95 9.48 -12.44 -10.96
C PRO A 95 10.48 -12.18 -9.84
N THR A 96 11.71 -12.63 -10.08
CA THR A 96 12.89 -12.30 -9.27
C THR A 96 13.95 -11.77 -10.22
N LEU A 97 14.89 -10.99 -9.71
CA LEU A 97 16.00 -10.53 -10.57
C LEU A 97 16.86 -11.70 -11.12
N VAL A 98 16.83 -12.83 -10.43
CA VAL A 98 17.58 -14.03 -10.88
C VAL A 98 16.90 -14.69 -12.09
N ASN A 99 15.57 -14.76 -12.11
CA ASN A 99 14.83 -15.40 -13.21
C ASN A 99 14.42 -14.42 -14.33
N THR A 100 14.82 -13.14 -14.22
CA THR A 100 14.59 -12.11 -15.22
C THR A 100 15.89 -11.36 -15.56
N PRO A 101 16.82 -12.00 -16.30
CA PRO A 101 18.12 -11.42 -16.64
C PRO A 101 18.04 -10.05 -17.31
N ILE A 102 17.04 -9.81 -18.17
CA ILE A 102 16.84 -8.50 -18.80
C ILE A 102 16.64 -7.38 -17.76
N ALA A 103 15.85 -7.62 -16.71
CA ALA A 103 15.63 -6.65 -15.64
C ALA A 103 16.90 -6.43 -14.82
N GLN A 104 17.65 -7.50 -14.54
CA GLN A 104 18.91 -7.40 -13.81
C GLN A 104 19.92 -6.56 -14.59
N ARG A 105 20.09 -6.79 -15.89
CA ARG A 105 20.99 -6.01 -16.75
C ARG A 105 20.56 -4.54 -16.81
N ALA A 106 19.29 -4.27 -17.08
CA ALA A 106 18.78 -2.91 -17.14
C ALA A 106 19.08 -2.12 -15.85
N LEU A 107 18.99 -2.76 -14.68
CA LEU A 107 19.29 -2.12 -13.39
C LEU A 107 20.79 -1.98 -13.10
N LEU A 108 21.62 -2.91 -13.57
CA LEU A 108 23.08 -2.87 -13.35
C LEU A 108 23.78 -1.90 -14.29
N GLU A 109 23.39 -1.91 -15.57
CA GLU A 109 23.97 -1.07 -16.61
C GLU A 109 23.36 0.32 -16.64
N ASP A 110 22.19 0.49 -15.98
CA ASP A 110 21.37 1.70 -15.97
C ASP A 110 20.96 2.15 -17.40
N GLU A 111 20.70 1.18 -18.27
CA GLU A 111 20.38 1.36 -19.68
C GLU A 111 19.06 0.67 -20.06
N VAL A 112 18.49 1.10 -21.19
CA VAL A 112 17.32 0.44 -21.79
C VAL A 112 17.77 -0.80 -22.54
N ILE A 113 17.36 -1.96 -22.09
CA ILE A 113 17.70 -3.25 -22.68
C ILE A 113 16.53 -3.74 -23.54
N VAL A 114 16.83 -4.28 -24.72
CA VAL A 114 15.85 -4.88 -25.63
C VAL A 114 16.20 -6.35 -25.82
N ALA A 115 15.21 -7.21 -25.60
CA ALA A 115 15.30 -8.64 -25.89
C ALA A 115 14.31 -8.97 -27.01
N SER A 116 14.85 -9.38 -28.16
CA SER A 116 14.07 -9.83 -29.34
C SER A 116 14.44 -11.23 -29.80
N GLU A 117 15.61 -11.71 -29.38
CA GLU A 117 16.08 -13.05 -29.64
C GLU A 117 16.14 -13.86 -28.34
N ARG A 118 15.70 -15.12 -28.40
CA ARG A 118 15.73 -16.05 -27.26
C ARG A 118 15.11 -15.43 -25.99
N ILE A 119 13.92 -14.86 -26.13
CA ILE A 119 13.20 -14.20 -25.01
C ILE A 119 13.06 -15.11 -23.78
N GLU A 120 13.05 -16.43 -23.99
CA GLU A 120 13.01 -17.45 -22.95
C GLU A 120 14.26 -17.52 -22.05
N HIS A 121 15.38 -16.90 -22.49
CA HIS A 121 16.59 -16.74 -21.69
C HIS A 121 16.57 -15.44 -20.86
N GLU A 122 15.67 -14.52 -21.16
CA GLU A 122 15.58 -13.20 -20.57
C GLU A 122 14.44 -13.05 -19.57
N VAL A 123 13.38 -13.85 -19.77
CA VAL A 123 12.23 -13.99 -18.85
C VAL A 123 11.76 -15.43 -18.86
N PRO A 124 11.12 -15.95 -17.79
CA PRO A 124 10.55 -17.28 -17.77
C PRO A 124 9.63 -17.53 -18.97
N ALA A 125 9.76 -18.67 -19.64
CA ALA A 125 9.02 -19.01 -20.84
C ALA A 125 7.49 -18.93 -20.62
N GLU A 126 7.03 -19.32 -19.44
CA GLU A 126 5.62 -19.20 -19.03
C GLU A 126 5.10 -17.74 -19.06
N TYR A 127 5.94 -16.76 -18.69
CA TYR A 127 5.57 -15.35 -18.72
C TYR A 127 5.50 -14.85 -20.16
N ALA A 128 6.49 -15.23 -20.98
CA ALA A 128 6.51 -14.85 -22.38
C ALA A 128 5.30 -15.40 -23.14
N GLN A 129 4.91 -16.66 -22.87
CA GLN A 129 3.75 -17.29 -23.47
C GLN A 129 2.43 -16.69 -22.99
N MET A 130 2.25 -16.52 -21.67
CA MET A 130 1.02 -15.98 -21.08
C MET A 130 0.73 -14.58 -21.57
N LEU A 131 1.76 -13.74 -21.74
CA LEU A 131 1.62 -12.33 -22.17
C LEU A 131 1.80 -12.15 -23.69
N GLY A 132 2.13 -13.21 -24.43
CA GLY A 132 2.38 -13.16 -25.88
C GLY A 132 3.52 -12.20 -26.24
N ILE A 133 4.62 -12.23 -25.47
CA ILE A 133 5.78 -11.36 -25.66
C ILE A 133 6.73 -12.00 -26.67
N THR A 134 7.09 -11.27 -27.72
CA THR A 134 8.09 -11.65 -28.71
C THR A 134 9.33 -10.74 -28.69
N THR A 135 9.13 -9.50 -28.31
CA THR A 135 10.20 -8.52 -28.06
C THR A 135 9.83 -7.73 -26.80
N LEU A 136 10.73 -7.65 -25.86
CA LEU A 136 10.55 -6.95 -24.59
C LEU A 136 11.58 -5.84 -24.45
N VAL A 137 11.10 -4.66 -24.08
CA VAL A 137 11.94 -3.54 -23.68
C VAL A 137 11.90 -3.43 -22.17
N CYS A 138 13.06 -3.36 -21.54
CA CYS A 138 13.20 -3.15 -20.11
C CYS A 138 13.95 -1.84 -19.85
N THR A 139 13.26 -0.90 -19.24
CA THR A 139 13.76 0.43 -18.89
C THR A 139 14.02 0.52 -17.39
N PRO A 140 15.20 0.95 -16.92
CA PRO A 140 15.47 1.08 -15.50
C PRO A 140 14.65 2.22 -14.88
N LEU A 141 14.05 1.91 -13.73
CA LEU A 141 13.39 2.89 -12.87
C LEU A 141 14.37 3.25 -11.74
N SER A 142 15.21 4.23 -11.99
CA SER A 142 16.31 4.61 -11.08
C SER A 142 16.46 6.12 -10.98
N ALA A 143 16.75 6.62 -9.77
CA ALA A 143 17.01 8.02 -9.50
C ALA A 143 18.07 8.17 -8.40
N ALA A 144 18.91 9.22 -8.50
CA ALA A 144 19.96 9.53 -7.53
C ALA A 144 20.86 8.31 -7.18
N GLY A 145 21.24 7.52 -8.17
CA GLY A 145 22.08 6.34 -7.98
C GLY A 145 21.39 5.14 -7.32
N ARG A 146 20.08 5.21 -7.11
CA ARG A 146 19.28 4.15 -6.50
C ARG A 146 18.31 3.57 -7.51
N ALA A 147 18.31 2.24 -7.64
CA ALA A 147 17.35 1.50 -8.45
C ALA A 147 16.12 1.15 -7.61
N TYR A 148 14.93 1.40 -8.16
CA TYR A 148 13.63 1.11 -7.54
C TYR A 148 12.93 -0.06 -8.22
N GLY A 149 13.18 -0.28 -9.51
CA GLY A 149 12.53 -1.30 -10.30
C GLY A 149 12.74 -1.10 -11.79
N VAL A 150 11.85 -1.68 -12.59
CA VAL A 150 11.90 -1.60 -14.04
C VAL A 150 10.55 -1.30 -14.64
N ILE A 151 10.55 -0.72 -15.82
CA ILE A 151 9.39 -0.60 -16.71
C ILE A 151 9.60 -1.60 -17.84
N CYS A 152 8.69 -2.55 -17.96
CA CYS A 152 8.65 -3.49 -19.06
C CYS A 152 7.63 -3.01 -20.08
N ALA A 153 8.00 -2.92 -21.35
CA ALA A 153 7.11 -2.45 -22.41
C ALA A 153 7.29 -3.27 -23.70
N ASP A 154 6.23 -3.35 -24.49
CA ASP A 154 6.26 -3.98 -25.81
C ASP A 154 5.22 -3.37 -26.75
N ARG A 155 5.23 -3.79 -28.04
CA ARG A 155 4.31 -3.31 -29.08
C ARG A 155 3.09 -4.22 -29.32
N GLY A 156 2.78 -5.11 -28.36
CA GLY A 156 1.65 -6.03 -28.47
C GLY A 156 1.90 -7.24 -29.37
N GLY A 157 3.16 -7.67 -29.47
CA GLY A 157 3.62 -8.77 -30.32
C GLY A 157 4.46 -8.29 -31.51
N GLY A 158 5.08 -9.24 -32.21
CA GLY A 158 5.97 -8.96 -33.33
C GLY A 158 7.39 -8.54 -32.88
N ARG A 159 8.36 -8.76 -33.78
CA ARG A 159 9.73 -8.30 -33.55
C ARG A 159 9.87 -6.83 -33.95
N PHE A 160 10.63 -6.09 -33.17
CA PHE A 160 10.93 -4.70 -33.48
C PHE A 160 12.30 -4.31 -32.90
N GLU A 161 12.86 -3.24 -33.43
CA GLU A 161 14.07 -2.60 -32.95
C GLU A 161 13.70 -1.20 -32.44
N LEU A 162 14.47 -0.70 -31.47
CA LEU A 162 14.38 0.67 -31.02
C LEU A 162 15.41 1.52 -31.70
N SER A 163 15.00 2.70 -32.19
CA SER A 163 15.93 3.75 -32.57
C SER A 163 16.63 4.32 -31.32
N ASP A 164 17.80 4.94 -31.53
CA ASP A 164 18.54 5.58 -30.44
C ASP A 164 17.70 6.69 -29.76
N GLY A 165 16.88 7.41 -30.53
CA GLY A 165 15.95 8.40 -30.00
C GLY A 165 14.88 7.80 -29.10
N GLU A 166 14.26 6.68 -29.49
CA GLU A 166 13.27 5.98 -28.65
C GLU A 166 13.92 5.40 -27.40
N ARG A 167 15.12 4.86 -27.51
CA ARG A 167 15.89 4.35 -26.37
C ARG A 167 16.17 5.46 -25.36
N HIS A 168 16.65 6.61 -25.85
CA HIS A 168 16.92 7.77 -25.00
C HIS A 168 15.65 8.31 -24.34
N LEU A 169 14.54 8.39 -25.10
CA LEU A 169 13.24 8.81 -24.58
C LEU A 169 12.76 7.88 -23.46
N LEU A 170 12.78 6.57 -23.67
CA LEU A 170 12.37 5.59 -22.66
C LEU A 170 13.24 5.69 -21.42
N TRP A 171 14.54 5.84 -21.56
CA TRP A 171 15.46 6.04 -20.43
C TRP A 171 15.10 7.30 -19.64
N THR A 172 14.87 8.41 -20.33
CA THR A 172 14.50 9.69 -19.72
C THR A 172 13.16 9.60 -18.97
N LEU A 173 12.15 8.94 -19.58
CA LEU A 173 10.86 8.69 -18.95
C LEU A 173 11.01 7.82 -17.69
N GLY A 174 11.86 6.79 -17.73
CA GLY A 174 12.16 5.95 -16.58
C GLY A 174 12.78 6.73 -15.41
N LYS A 175 13.74 7.63 -15.71
CA LYS A 175 14.35 8.52 -14.70
C LYS A 175 13.35 9.48 -14.11
N THR A 176 12.53 10.11 -14.95
CA THR A 176 11.51 11.07 -14.50
C THR A 176 10.45 10.38 -13.65
N ALA A 177 9.96 9.21 -14.07
CA ALA A 177 9.01 8.41 -13.30
C ALA A 177 9.58 8.02 -11.92
N ALA A 178 10.86 7.64 -11.86
CA ALA A 178 11.53 7.32 -10.59
C ALA A 178 11.63 8.54 -9.66
N LEU A 179 11.95 9.71 -10.20
CA LEU A 179 12.01 10.96 -9.41
C LEU A 179 10.64 11.32 -8.84
N VAL A 180 9.59 11.29 -9.67
CA VAL A 180 8.22 11.60 -9.23
C VAL A 180 7.73 10.59 -8.19
N ALA A 181 7.96 9.28 -8.42
CA ALA A 181 7.61 8.24 -7.45
C ALA A 181 8.34 8.43 -6.11
N THR A 182 9.61 8.84 -6.15
CA THR A 182 10.41 9.11 -4.95
C THR A 182 9.87 10.32 -4.19
N ALA A 183 9.60 11.42 -4.89
CA ALA A 183 9.05 12.64 -4.31
C ALA A 183 7.69 12.35 -3.64
N ARG A 184 6.80 11.64 -4.35
CA ARG A 184 5.49 11.24 -3.81
C ARG A 184 5.61 10.36 -2.55
N ASN A 185 6.53 9.39 -2.56
CA ASN A 185 6.76 8.55 -1.39
C ASN A 185 7.30 9.37 -0.20
N ALA A 186 8.18 10.34 -0.45
CA ALA A 186 8.70 11.22 0.60
C ALA A 186 7.58 12.07 1.21
N THR A 187 6.71 12.67 0.39
CA THR A 187 5.56 13.44 0.86
C THR A 187 4.62 12.58 1.71
N ARG A 188 4.26 11.39 1.23
CA ARG A 188 3.40 10.46 1.99
C ARG A 188 4.04 10.01 3.31
N GLN A 189 5.34 9.76 3.33
CA GLN A 189 6.04 9.42 4.58
C GLN A 189 6.05 10.59 5.55
N GLN A 190 6.23 11.81 5.05
CA GLN A 190 6.17 13.02 5.88
C GLN A 190 4.77 13.24 6.46
N GLU A 191 3.73 13.09 5.68
CA GLU A 191 2.34 13.15 6.14
C GLU A 191 2.05 12.09 7.20
N ARG A 192 2.47 10.82 6.97
CA ARG A 192 2.35 9.75 7.96
C ARG A 192 3.09 10.06 9.26
N ALA A 193 4.32 10.57 9.16
CA ALA A 193 5.10 10.97 10.34
C ALA A 193 4.43 12.09 11.12
N ARG A 194 3.84 13.07 10.40
CA ARG A 194 3.06 14.15 11.02
C ARG A 194 1.84 13.61 11.76
N HIS A 195 1.02 12.76 11.10
CA HIS A 195 -0.15 12.16 11.74
C HIS A 195 0.21 11.30 12.96
N LEU A 196 1.30 10.53 12.88
CA LEU A 196 1.80 9.77 14.03
C LEU A 196 2.25 10.70 15.16
N GLY A 197 2.89 11.84 14.83
CA GLY A 197 3.27 12.86 15.81
C GLY A 197 2.04 13.43 16.54
N GLU A 198 1.02 13.87 15.81
CA GLU A 198 -0.22 14.40 16.36
C GLU A 198 -0.92 13.38 17.29
N ARG A 199 -0.89 12.10 16.95
CA ARG A 199 -1.45 11.02 17.76
C ARG A 199 -0.64 10.74 19.03
N LEU A 200 0.68 10.78 18.92
CA LEU A 200 1.56 10.62 20.09
C LEU A 200 1.37 11.76 21.09
N ASP A 201 1.22 12.99 20.61
CA ASP A 201 0.98 14.15 21.45
C ASP A 201 -0.38 14.06 22.14
N LEU A 202 -1.43 13.64 21.42
CA LEU A 202 -2.74 13.37 22.02
C LEU A 202 -2.67 12.26 23.08
N ALA A 203 -1.99 11.16 22.76
CA ALA A 203 -1.83 10.06 23.72
C ALA A 203 -1.09 10.49 24.99
N ARG A 204 -0.08 11.37 24.88
CA ARG A 204 0.62 11.95 26.03
C ARG A 204 -0.30 12.87 26.85
N GLU A 205 -1.05 13.75 26.19
CA GLU A 205 -1.97 14.66 26.86
C GLU A 205 -3.02 13.89 27.68
N ILE A 206 -3.57 12.81 27.11
CA ILE A 206 -4.50 11.94 27.82
C ILE A 206 -3.80 11.20 28.99
N HIS A 207 -2.59 10.67 28.74
CA HIS A 207 -1.85 9.98 29.79
C HIS A 207 -1.54 10.89 30.98
N GLU A 208 -1.05 12.09 30.73
CA GLU A 208 -0.65 13.01 31.79
C GLU A 208 -1.86 13.57 32.54
N ARG A 209 -2.93 13.94 31.86
CA ARG A 209 -4.07 14.57 32.51
C ARG A 209 -5.11 13.61 33.04
N VAL A 210 -5.55 12.65 32.22
CA VAL A 210 -6.66 11.76 32.59
C VAL A 210 -6.17 10.66 33.54
N LEU A 211 -5.04 10.00 33.22
CA LEU A 211 -4.55 8.88 34.04
C LEU A 211 -4.03 9.37 35.41
N GLN A 212 -3.40 10.53 35.50
CA GLN A 212 -2.98 11.07 36.81
C GLN A 212 -4.18 11.36 37.71
N ARG A 213 -5.27 11.94 37.19
CA ARG A 213 -6.50 12.16 37.95
C ARG A 213 -7.16 10.87 38.38
N LEU A 214 -7.29 9.91 37.45
CA LEU A 214 -7.86 8.59 37.77
C LEU A 214 -7.04 7.83 38.80
N PHE A 215 -5.70 7.94 38.73
CA PHE A 215 -4.82 7.34 39.73
C PHE A 215 -4.99 7.98 41.13
N GLY A 216 -5.12 9.32 41.18
CA GLY A 216 -5.40 10.03 42.43
C GLY A 216 -6.74 9.59 43.05
N VAL A 217 -7.80 9.49 42.25
CA VAL A 217 -9.09 8.99 42.71
C VAL A 217 -9.01 7.51 43.13
N SER A 218 -8.32 6.67 42.38
CA SER A 218 -8.13 5.25 42.73
C SER A 218 -7.40 5.07 44.05
N LEU A 219 -6.35 5.89 44.30
CA LEU A 219 -5.60 5.86 45.54
C LEU A 219 -6.47 6.28 46.74
N ALA A 220 -7.27 7.35 46.58
CA ALA A 220 -8.21 7.80 47.60
C ALA A 220 -9.25 6.74 47.94
N LEU A 221 -9.81 6.06 46.92
CA LEU A 221 -10.79 4.98 47.10
C LEU A 221 -10.19 3.69 47.69
N SER A 222 -8.89 3.50 47.58
CA SER A 222 -8.18 2.32 48.12
C SER A 222 -7.73 2.49 49.55
N ALA A 223 -7.96 3.66 50.17
CA ALA A 223 -7.63 3.90 51.57
C ALA A 223 -8.54 3.05 52.50
N GLU A 224 -7.94 2.48 53.57
CA GLU A 224 -8.68 1.63 54.54
C GLU A 224 -9.75 2.41 55.32
N GLN A 225 -9.63 3.75 55.38
CA GLN A 225 -10.59 4.61 56.08
C GLN A 225 -11.70 5.04 55.14
N PRO A 226 -12.97 5.05 55.59
CA PRO A 226 -14.09 5.55 54.81
C PRO A 226 -13.84 7.03 54.45
N LEU A 227 -13.99 7.35 53.15
CA LEU A 227 -13.90 8.74 52.67
C LEU A 227 -14.98 9.61 53.33
N GLU A 228 -14.54 10.75 53.86
CA GLU A 228 -15.44 11.78 54.37
C GLU A 228 -16.19 12.49 53.21
N LEU A 229 -17.32 13.15 53.50
CA LEU A 229 -18.11 13.84 52.49
C LEU A 229 -17.31 14.80 51.58
N PRO A 230 -16.40 15.63 52.14
CA PRO A 230 -15.57 16.52 51.29
C PRO A 230 -14.60 15.78 50.36
N GLU A 231 -14.14 14.60 50.77
CA GLU A 231 -13.22 13.78 49.98
C GLU A 231 -13.95 13.05 48.85
N ARG A 232 -15.14 12.56 49.14
CA ARG A 232 -16.02 11.97 48.10
C ARG A 232 -16.36 13.00 47.03
N GLU A 233 -16.66 14.24 47.42
CA GLU A 233 -16.97 15.30 46.49
C GLU A 233 -15.74 15.67 45.63
N ARG A 234 -14.53 15.71 46.19
CA ARG A 234 -13.29 15.89 45.42
C ARG A 234 -13.08 14.77 44.40
N CYS A 235 -13.23 13.53 44.81
CA CYS A 235 -13.14 12.37 43.88
C CYS A 235 -14.18 12.46 42.75
N ARG A 236 -15.41 12.91 43.07
CA ARG A 236 -16.46 13.09 42.06
C ARG A 236 -16.09 14.17 41.05
N VAL A 237 -15.57 15.31 41.50
CA VAL A 237 -15.13 16.41 40.63
C VAL A 237 -13.96 15.96 39.74
N GLU A 238 -12.95 15.31 40.30
CA GLU A 238 -11.80 14.80 39.53
C GLU A 238 -12.22 13.78 38.48
N LEU A 239 -13.16 12.88 38.77
CA LEU A 239 -13.73 11.94 37.80
C LEU A 239 -14.49 12.68 36.67
N GLN A 240 -15.30 13.69 37.01
CA GLN A 240 -16.04 14.49 36.02
C GLN A 240 -15.09 15.25 35.10
N GLU A 241 -14.03 15.83 35.64
CA GLU A 241 -13.01 16.53 34.86
C GLU A 241 -12.24 15.54 33.97
N ALA A 242 -11.85 14.37 34.48
CA ALA A 242 -11.20 13.33 33.67
C ALA A 242 -12.07 12.87 32.51
N VAL A 243 -13.38 12.68 32.73
CA VAL A 243 -14.33 12.33 31.66
C VAL A 243 -14.48 13.49 30.66
N SER A 244 -14.52 14.74 31.13
CA SER A 244 -14.58 15.92 30.25
C SER A 244 -13.32 16.07 29.39
N ASP A 245 -12.14 15.85 29.99
CA ASP A 245 -10.86 15.89 29.26
C ASP A 245 -10.78 14.79 28.20
N LEU A 246 -11.25 13.58 28.54
CA LEU A 246 -11.33 12.47 27.61
C LEU A 246 -12.29 12.77 26.45
N ARG A 247 -13.46 13.31 26.71
CA ARG A 247 -14.42 13.70 25.66
C ARG A 247 -13.82 14.75 24.72
N ARG A 248 -13.19 15.80 25.25
CA ARG A 248 -12.52 16.83 24.44
C ARG A 248 -11.39 16.27 23.59
N ALA A 249 -10.65 15.28 24.09
CA ALA A 249 -9.62 14.60 23.34
C ALA A 249 -10.20 13.75 22.20
N LEU A 250 -11.35 13.09 22.42
CA LEU A 250 -12.05 12.29 21.40
C LEU A 250 -12.78 13.14 20.35
N GLU A 251 -13.17 14.38 20.70
CA GLU A 251 -13.81 15.31 19.76
C GLU A 251 -12.83 15.92 18.74
N ARG A 252 -11.52 15.81 18.96
CA ARG A 252 -10.53 16.23 17.97
C ARG A 252 -10.52 15.23 16.81
N PRO A 253 -10.92 15.63 15.59
CA PRO A 253 -10.88 14.75 14.44
C PRO A 253 -9.40 14.41 14.15
N LEU A 254 -9.01 13.19 14.44
CA LEU A 254 -7.76 12.65 13.93
C LEU A 254 -8.01 12.26 12.48
N ALA A 255 -7.20 12.78 11.57
CA ALA A 255 -7.28 12.34 10.19
C ALA A 255 -7.10 10.80 10.13
N PRO A 256 -7.95 10.09 9.37
CA PRO A 256 -7.82 8.65 9.23
C PRO A 256 -6.40 8.30 8.77
N LEU A 257 -5.82 7.24 9.35
CA LEU A 257 -4.54 6.73 8.86
C LEU A 257 -4.72 6.34 7.39
N PRO A 258 -3.87 6.82 6.47
CA PRO A 258 -3.87 6.27 5.14
C PRO A 258 -3.54 4.79 5.24
N PRO A 259 -4.22 3.90 4.50
CA PRO A 259 -3.97 2.47 4.53
C PRO A 259 -2.48 2.20 4.29
N GLU A 260 -1.86 1.41 5.17
CA GLU A 260 -0.40 1.19 5.16
C GLU A 260 0.08 0.60 3.84
N THR A 261 -0.76 -0.15 3.15
CA THR A 261 -0.36 -0.98 2.00
C THR A 261 -1.13 -0.69 0.70
N GLY A 262 -2.25 0.05 0.75
CA GLY A 262 -3.16 0.19 -0.40
C GLY A 262 -3.82 -1.14 -0.82
N THR A 263 -3.78 -2.14 0.07
CA THR A 263 -4.40 -3.46 -0.09
C THR A 263 -5.49 -3.64 0.96
N THR A 264 -6.34 -4.65 0.81
CA THR A 264 -7.35 -5.01 1.81
C THR A 264 -6.73 -5.81 2.95
N LEU A 265 -7.42 -5.87 4.10
CA LEU A 265 -7.03 -6.72 5.24
C LEU A 265 -6.89 -8.19 4.84
N GLU A 266 -7.78 -8.66 3.96
CA GLU A 266 -7.74 -10.00 3.40
C GLU A 266 -6.44 -10.26 2.61
N ALA A 267 -6.11 -9.35 1.69
CA ALA A 267 -4.87 -9.46 0.91
C ALA A 267 -3.61 -9.35 1.79
N GLU A 268 -3.66 -8.56 2.85
CA GLU A 268 -2.55 -8.45 3.80
C GLU A 268 -2.38 -9.75 4.62
N LEU A 269 -3.47 -10.35 5.07
CA LEU A 269 -3.44 -11.64 5.77
C LEU A 269 -2.94 -12.77 4.87
N GLU A 270 -3.39 -12.85 3.61
CA GLU A 270 -2.87 -13.80 2.63
C GLU A 270 -1.36 -13.61 2.42
N ARG A 271 -0.91 -12.35 2.29
CA ARG A 271 0.50 -12.02 2.15
C ARG A 271 1.32 -12.47 3.35
N ILE A 272 0.83 -12.25 4.56
CA ILE A 272 1.50 -12.66 5.80
C ILE A 272 1.54 -14.19 5.89
N GLY A 273 0.42 -14.86 5.64
CA GLY A 273 0.32 -16.33 5.67
C GLY A 273 1.27 -17.03 4.69
N THR A 274 1.55 -16.40 3.53
CA THR A 274 2.47 -16.96 2.53
C THR A 274 3.94 -16.61 2.76
N SER A 275 4.25 -15.55 3.51
CA SER A 275 5.60 -14.99 3.63
C SER A 275 6.27 -15.21 4.99
N THR A 276 5.55 -15.67 5.99
CA THR A 276 6.03 -15.71 7.38
C THR A 276 6.29 -17.14 7.85
N VAL A 277 7.37 -17.35 8.59
CA VAL A 277 7.69 -18.62 9.27
C VAL A 277 6.85 -18.81 10.55
N LEU A 278 6.02 -17.80 10.87
CA LEU A 278 5.15 -17.84 12.05
C LEU A 278 4.00 -18.85 11.81
N PRO A 279 3.63 -19.65 12.81
CA PRO A 279 2.54 -20.61 12.74
C PRO A 279 1.17 -19.89 12.78
N LEU A 280 0.78 -19.27 11.65
CA LEU A 280 -0.40 -18.44 11.52
C LEU A 280 -1.57 -19.25 10.97
N GLN A 281 -2.69 -19.30 11.72
CA GLN A 281 -3.97 -19.79 11.27
C GLN A 281 -4.92 -18.60 11.06
N ILE A 282 -5.65 -18.61 9.95
CA ILE A 282 -6.59 -17.54 9.59
C ILE A 282 -7.97 -18.16 9.45
N GLU A 283 -8.91 -17.68 10.25
CA GLU A 283 -10.33 -18.00 10.20
C GLU A 283 -11.09 -16.79 9.69
N TRP A 284 -11.43 -16.79 8.41
CA TRP A 284 -12.24 -15.73 7.80
C TRP A 284 -13.66 -16.24 7.60
N GLN A 285 -14.63 -15.62 8.28
CA GLN A 285 -16.03 -15.99 8.16
C GLN A 285 -16.53 -15.72 6.73
N PRO A 286 -17.19 -16.69 6.06
CA PRO A 286 -17.67 -16.51 4.71
C PRO A 286 -18.61 -15.30 4.55
N GLY A 287 -18.36 -14.47 3.51
CA GLY A 287 -19.18 -13.30 3.20
C GLY A 287 -18.89 -12.05 4.02
N VAL A 288 -17.90 -12.07 4.90
CA VAL A 288 -17.47 -10.86 5.64
C VAL A 288 -16.69 -9.95 4.72
N ILE A 289 -17.16 -8.70 4.61
CA ILE A 289 -16.45 -7.59 3.95
C ILE A 289 -16.10 -6.59 5.03
N VAL A 290 -14.85 -6.20 5.11
CA VAL A 290 -14.39 -5.16 6.04
C VAL A 290 -14.91 -3.80 5.54
N PRO A 291 -15.60 -3.00 6.36
CA PRO A 291 -16.03 -1.68 5.96
C PRO A 291 -14.84 -0.78 5.59
N VAL A 292 -14.99 0.02 4.55
CA VAL A 292 -13.91 0.86 3.99
C VAL A 292 -13.34 1.83 5.02
N ASP A 293 -14.19 2.36 5.89
CA ASP A 293 -13.82 3.27 6.98
C ASP A 293 -13.14 2.56 8.16
N VAL A 294 -13.35 1.26 8.33
CA VAL A 294 -12.74 0.42 9.38
C VAL A 294 -11.44 -0.25 8.90
N GLU A 295 -11.28 -0.39 7.59
CA GLU A 295 -10.15 -1.09 6.97
C GLU A 295 -8.77 -0.61 7.47
N PRO A 296 -8.46 0.71 7.54
CA PRO A 296 -7.17 1.19 8.04
C PRO A 296 -6.94 0.85 9.52
N LEU A 297 -7.98 0.93 10.34
CA LEU A 297 -7.93 0.58 11.76
C LEU A 297 -7.67 -0.92 11.94
N ALA A 298 -8.38 -1.78 11.20
CA ALA A 298 -8.21 -3.22 11.27
C ALA A 298 -6.79 -3.65 10.88
N GLN A 299 -6.23 -3.08 9.81
CA GLN A 299 -4.84 -3.32 9.40
C GLN A 299 -3.83 -2.83 10.44
N SER A 300 -4.06 -1.67 11.05
CA SER A 300 -3.21 -1.12 12.12
C SER A 300 -3.21 -2.03 13.36
N VAL A 301 -4.38 -2.49 13.79
CA VAL A 301 -4.52 -3.42 14.91
C VAL A 301 -3.82 -4.76 14.62
N LEU A 302 -4.02 -5.34 13.44
CA LEU A 302 -3.36 -6.57 13.02
C LEU A 302 -1.83 -6.42 13.07
N SER A 303 -1.31 -5.38 12.42
CA SER A 303 0.13 -5.12 12.35
C SER A 303 0.76 -4.94 13.72
N GLU A 304 0.10 -4.21 14.62
CA GLU A 304 0.59 -3.98 15.98
C GLU A 304 0.50 -5.25 16.84
N ALA A 305 -0.58 -6.02 16.72
CA ALA A 305 -0.72 -7.30 17.41
C ALA A 305 0.40 -8.27 17.00
N LEU A 306 0.65 -8.45 15.71
CA LEU A 306 1.70 -9.32 15.20
C LEU A 306 3.11 -8.82 15.59
N ARG A 307 3.33 -7.51 15.59
CA ARG A 307 4.59 -6.91 16.08
C ARG A 307 4.81 -7.18 17.56
N ASN A 308 3.77 -7.09 18.37
CA ASN A 308 3.83 -7.38 19.79
C ASN A 308 4.11 -8.86 20.06
N ILE A 309 3.47 -9.76 19.32
CA ILE A 309 3.75 -11.20 19.34
C ILE A 309 5.23 -11.46 19.03
N ALA A 310 5.75 -10.91 17.95
CA ALA A 310 7.15 -11.09 17.56
C ALA A 310 8.15 -10.58 18.59
N LYS A 311 7.81 -9.54 19.36
CA LYS A 311 8.67 -8.96 20.39
C LYS A 311 8.57 -9.67 21.75
N HIS A 312 7.38 -10.13 22.12
CA HIS A 312 7.05 -10.48 23.50
C HIS A 312 6.62 -11.93 23.69
N ALA A 313 6.42 -12.68 22.62
CA ALA A 313 6.00 -14.07 22.68
C ALA A 313 6.96 -14.99 21.92
N ALA A 314 6.85 -16.28 22.19
CA ALA A 314 7.44 -17.36 21.39
C ALA A 314 6.29 -18.34 21.04
N PRO A 315 5.39 -17.95 20.15
CA PRO A 315 4.16 -18.69 19.91
C PRO A 315 4.42 -19.99 19.16
N SER A 316 3.71 -21.06 19.54
CA SER A 316 3.58 -22.25 18.73
C SER A 316 2.37 -22.14 17.77
N GLU A 317 1.43 -21.25 18.08
CA GLU A 317 0.25 -20.97 17.27
C GLU A 317 -0.15 -19.49 17.37
N ILE A 318 -0.53 -18.92 16.24
CA ILE A 318 -1.17 -17.59 16.14
C ILE A 318 -2.48 -17.78 15.38
N LEU A 319 -3.60 -17.41 15.99
CA LEU A 319 -4.92 -17.46 15.40
C LEU A 319 -5.41 -16.04 15.10
N VAL A 320 -5.80 -15.79 13.86
CA VAL A 320 -6.49 -14.56 13.44
C VAL A 320 -7.89 -14.92 13.00
N VAL A 321 -8.88 -14.34 13.67
CA VAL A 321 -10.31 -14.54 13.36
C VAL A 321 -10.87 -13.22 12.84
N VAL A 322 -11.44 -13.25 11.64
CA VAL A 322 -12.18 -12.14 11.06
C VAL A 322 -13.62 -12.56 10.90
N GLY A 323 -14.51 -11.84 11.56
CA GLY A 323 -15.91 -12.18 11.62
C GLY A 323 -16.84 -10.98 11.61
N ARG A 324 -18.12 -11.27 11.45
CA ARG A 324 -19.21 -10.31 11.54
C ARG A 324 -20.33 -10.94 12.37
N ASP A 325 -20.82 -10.17 13.32
CA ASP A 325 -22.13 -10.37 13.93
C ASP A 325 -23.14 -9.42 13.25
N ASP A 326 -24.43 -9.56 13.49
CA ASP A 326 -25.49 -8.84 12.75
C ASP A 326 -25.25 -7.34 12.61
N GLU A 327 -24.65 -6.71 13.60
CA GLU A 327 -24.42 -5.27 13.66
C GLU A 327 -22.95 -4.87 13.90
N THR A 328 -22.02 -5.82 13.99
CA THR A 328 -20.64 -5.52 14.35
C THR A 328 -19.63 -6.27 13.48
N PHE A 329 -18.57 -5.58 13.09
CA PHE A 329 -17.34 -6.17 12.56
C PHE A 329 -16.43 -6.57 13.71
N MET A 330 -15.77 -7.73 13.61
CA MET A 330 -14.83 -8.24 14.60
C MET A 330 -13.52 -8.69 13.93
N LEU A 331 -12.41 -8.24 14.50
CA LEU A 331 -11.08 -8.79 14.25
C LEU A 331 -10.47 -9.24 15.57
N GLU A 332 -10.07 -10.50 15.66
CA GLU A 332 -9.41 -11.03 16.85
C GLU A 332 -8.08 -11.68 16.49
N VAL A 333 -7.03 -11.38 17.25
CA VAL A 333 -5.71 -11.99 17.15
C VAL A 333 -5.38 -12.63 18.48
N ARG A 334 -5.11 -13.93 18.47
CA ARG A 334 -4.69 -14.71 19.65
C ARG A 334 -3.33 -15.35 19.40
N ASN A 335 -2.56 -15.51 20.45
CA ASN A 335 -1.38 -16.35 20.45
C ASN A 335 -1.21 -17.05 21.79
N ASP A 336 -0.54 -18.18 21.76
CA ASP A 336 0.02 -18.86 22.92
C ASP A 336 1.43 -18.35 23.24
N GLY A 337 2.04 -18.86 24.31
CA GLY A 337 3.46 -18.62 24.63
C GLY A 337 3.79 -17.18 25.05
N ALA A 338 2.86 -16.48 25.69
CA ALA A 338 3.12 -15.16 26.26
C ALA A 338 4.18 -15.27 27.38
N ARG A 339 5.25 -14.48 27.28
CA ARG A 339 6.30 -14.48 28.32
C ARG A 339 5.75 -13.87 29.61
N SER A 340 5.88 -14.61 30.72
CA SER A 340 5.47 -14.16 32.05
C SER A 340 6.19 -12.85 32.41
N GLY A 341 5.44 -11.79 32.76
CA GLY A 341 5.99 -10.52 33.24
C GLY A 341 5.75 -9.31 32.32
N VAL A 342 5.22 -9.47 31.11
CA VAL A 342 4.84 -8.33 30.25
C VAL A 342 3.50 -7.77 30.75
N ARG A 343 3.57 -6.81 31.67
CA ARG A 343 2.41 -6.04 32.13
C ARG A 343 2.29 -4.78 31.27
N GLY A 344 1.40 -4.81 30.30
CA GLY A 344 0.96 -3.59 29.59
C GLY A 344 1.06 -3.68 28.09
N ALA A 345 0.03 -3.15 27.43
CA ALA A 345 0.01 -2.92 25.99
C ALA A 345 1.05 -1.87 25.60
N GLY A 346 1.74 -2.11 24.49
CA GLY A 346 2.57 -1.11 23.85
C GLY A 346 1.77 0.15 23.45
N MET A 347 2.47 1.24 23.16
CA MET A 347 1.84 2.51 22.77
C MET A 347 0.90 2.33 21.56
N GLY A 348 1.21 1.42 20.63
CA GLY A 348 0.42 1.18 19.43
C GLY A 348 -1.01 0.66 19.71
N LEU A 349 -1.17 -0.36 20.58
CA LEU A 349 -2.51 -0.86 20.96
C LEU A 349 -3.32 0.18 21.73
N ARG A 350 -2.68 1.01 22.55
CA ARG A 350 -3.37 2.11 23.24
C ARG A 350 -3.89 3.14 22.25
N LEU A 351 -3.09 3.48 21.23
CA LEU A 351 -3.50 4.38 20.17
C LEU A 351 -4.66 3.81 19.36
N ALA A 352 -4.58 2.55 18.99
CA ALA A 352 -5.65 1.86 18.28
C ALA A 352 -6.96 1.79 19.10
N THR A 353 -6.88 1.78 20.45
CA THR A 353 -8.07 1.88 21.32
C THR A 353 -8.82 3.21 21.09
N PHE A 354 -8.10 4.33 20.98
CA PHE A 354 -8.74 5.62 20.71
C PHE A 354 -9.36 5.68 19.32
N GLU A 355 -8.69 5.11 18.33
CA GLU A 355 -9.24 5.02 16.97
C GLU A 355 -10.51 4.16 16.95
N ALA A 356 -10.51 3.01 17.62
CA ALA A 356 -11.69 2.17 17.76
C ALA A 356 -12.86 2.94 18.37
N LEU A 357 -12.62 3.72 19.44
CA LEU A 357 -13.63 4.55 20.08
C LEU A 357 -14.21 5.63 19.13
N GLN A 358 -13.41 6.22 18.25
CA GLN A 358 -13.87 7.19 17.25
C GLN A 358 -14.84 6.56 16.23
N HIS A 359 -14.65 5.27 15.93
CA HIS A 359 -15.57 4.48 15.10
C HIS A 359 -16.75 3.91 15.89
N GLY A 360 -16.88 4.29 17.19
CA GLY A 360 -17.90 3.73 18.08
C GLY A 360 -17.63 2.30 18.52
N GLY A 361 -16.43 1.80 18.24
CA GLY A 361 -15.99 0.44 18.55
C GLY A 361 -15.17 0.35 19.84
N VAL A 362 -14.72 -0.85 20.16
CA VAL A 362 -13.90 -1.17 21.32
C VAL A 362 -12.72 -2.04 20.90
N LEU A 363 -11.54 -1.77 21.46
CA LEU A 363 -10.36 -2.63 21.37
C LEU A 363 -10.04 -3.20 22.75
N GLU A 364 -10.18 -4.51 22.88
CA GLU A 364 -9.83 -5.26 24.09
C GLU A 364 -8.49 -5.96 23.88
N PHE A 365 -7.64 -5.97 24.89
CA PHE A 365 -6.41 -6.75 24.85
C PHE A 365 -5.98 -7.17 26.25
N GLY A 366 -5.40 -8.35 26.36
CA GLY A 366 -4.98 -8.88 27.64
C GLY A 366 -4.61 -10.36 27.60
N PRO A 367 -4.13 -10.89 28.76
CA PRO A 367 -3.84 -12.30 28.88
C PRO A 367 -5.11 -13.14 28.79
N THR A 368 -4.99 -14.33 28.20
CA THR A 368 -6.06 -15.35 28.23
C THR A 368 -5.83 -16.33 29.38
N PRO A 369 -6.87 -17.08 29.81
CA PRO A 369 -6.73 -18.09 30.89
C PRO A 369 -5.70 -19.19 30.57
N ASP A 370 -5.39 -19.41 29.29
CA ASP A 370 -4.50 -20.47 28.79
C ASP A 370 -3.05 -19.96 28.56
N ASP A 371 -2.57 -19.02 29.36
CA ASP A 371 -1.24 -18.41 29.23
C ASP A 371 -0.95 -17.78 27.86
N GLY A 372 -1.98 -17.41 27.12
CA GLY A 372 -1.90 -16.70 25.85
C GLY A 372 -2.15 -15.20 25.99
N TRP A 373 -2.20 -14.54 24.84
CA TRP A 373 -2.57 -13.12 24.72
C TRP A 373 -3.61 -12.94 23.63
N ARG A 374 -4.59 -12.07 23.87
CA ARG A 374 -5.65 -11.74 22.93
C ARG A 374 -5.71 -10.25 22.67
N VAL A 375 -5.90 -9.88 21.41
CA VAL A 375 -6.29 -8.54 20.96
C VAL A 375 -7.57 -8.68 20.17
N ARG A 376 -8.64 -7.96 20.53
CA ARG A 376 -9.95 -8.05 19.90
C ARG A 376 -10.49 -6.66 19.61
N LEU A 377 -10.69 -6.36 18.33
CA LEU A 377 -11.37 -5.17 17.83
C LEU A 377 -12.83 -5.51 17.52
N VAL A 378 -13.75 -4.72 18.01
CA VAL A 378 -15.18 -4.79 17.69
C VAL A 378 -15.65 -3.40 17.27
N VAL A 379 -16.22 -3.26 16.08
CA VAL A 379 -16.71 -1.97 15.55
C VAL A 379 -18.15 -2.12 15.07
N PRO A 380 -19.07 -1.25 15.49
CA PRO A 380 -20.43 -1.25 14.97
C PRO A 380 -20.44 -0.97 13.46
N LEU A 381 -21.22 -1.74 12.72
CA LEU A 381 -21.48 -1.47 11.31
C LEU A 381 -22.52 -0.36 11.22
N ARG A 382 -22.17 0.76 10.63
CA ARG A 382 -23.14 1.82 10.37
C ARG A 382 -24.14 1.29 9.35
N SER A 383 -25.41 1.21 9.73
CA SER A 383 -26.48 1.00 8.76
C SER A 383 -26.44 2.18 7.79
N GLU A 384 -26.23 1.93 6.49
CA GLU A 384 -26.45 2.97 5.50
C GLU A 384 -27.88 3.51 5.69
N PRO A 385 -28.07 4.83 5.76
CA PRO A 385 -29.42 5.37 5.74
C PRO A 385 -30.06 5.00 4.40
N ALA A 386 -31.19 4.32 4.49
CA ALA A 386 -32.01 3.87 3.37
C ALA A 386 -32.50 5.04 2.50
#